data_38c694a05e9dfdfab2d6b3e4ec7b5a71
#
_entry.id   38c694a05e9dfdfab2d6b3e4ec7b5a71
#
_cell.length_a   1.000
_cell.length_b   1.000
_cell.length_c   1.000
_cell.angle_alpha   90.00
_cell.angle_beta   90.00
_cell.angle_gamma   90.00
#
_symmetry.space_group_name_H-M   'P 1'
#
loop_
_entity.id
_entity.type
_entity.pdbx_description
1 polymer ?
#
loop_
_entity_poly.entity_id
_entity_poly.type
_entity_poly.pdbx_seq_one_letter_code
_entity_poly.pdbx_strand_id
1 'polypeptide(L)'
;MKRTFSALVISGALLCTLAVPGMAAEAEGQPGASAASAPQAQTLPASVLYFGQVTQVIRDEAGTVTRLVLSSERYGEYIMNISSDTVWIDSGNRTASDPADLKEGESVYVFHSPISTRSLPPQSAAYAVVRNIPQDISCAQYHVVEEITEGE
;
A
#
# COMPACT_ATOMS: atom_id res chain seq x y z
N MET A 1 22.27 -2.33 42.27
CA MET A 1 22.80 -3.63 41.81
C MET A 1 23.30 -3.47 40.38
N LYS A 2 24.63 -3.45 40.25
CA LYS A 2 25.30 -3.28 38.94
C LYS A 2 25.42 -4.67 38.30
N ARG A 3 24.99 -4.82 37.05
CA ARG A 3 25.29 -5.99 36.22
C ARG A 3 26.05 -5.55 34.98
N THR A 4 27.32 -5.86 34.97
CA THR A 4 28.29 -5.76 33.89
C THR A 4 28.01 -6.85 32.85
N PHE A 5 27.95 -6.51 31.58
CA PHE A 5 27.99 -7.48 30.49
C PHE A 5 29.33 -7.42 29.79
N SER A 6 29.99 -8.56 29.80
CA SER A 6 31.27 -8.83 29.14
C SER A 6 31.10 -8.93 27.62
N ALA A 7 31.99 -8.28 26.91
CA ALA A 7 32.20 -8.44 25.48
C ALA A 7 32.98 -9.71 25.19
N LEU A 8 32.56 -10.51 24.23
CA LEU A 8 33.32 -11.61 23.65
C LEU A 8 33.72 -11.25 22.23
N VAL A 9 35.00 -10.99 22.03
CA VAL A 9 35.63 -10.81 20.73
C VAL A 9 36.13 -12.17 20.27
N ILE A 10 35.67 -12.66 19.11
CA ILE A 10 36.28 -13.80 18.44
C ILE A 10 36.86 -13.34 17.12
N SER A 11 38.18 -13.25 17.10
CA SER A 11 39.02 -13.04 15.94
C SER A 11 39.38 -14.40 15.34
N GLY A 12 39.12 -14.60 14.05
CA GLY A 12 39.50 -15.80 13.32
C GLY A 12 39.91 -15.47 11.90
N ALA A 13 41.18 -15.20 11.72
CA ALA A 13 41.80 -15.13 10.41
C ALA A 13 42.28 -16.52 9.98
N LEU A 14 41.90 -16.94 8.76
CA LEU A 14 42.55 -18.08 8.10
C LEU A 14 42.81 -17.76 6.65
N LEU A 15 44.06 -17.46 6.36
CA LEU A 15 44.64 -17.42 5.01
C LEU A 15 44.91 -18.84 4.55
N CYS A 16 44.46 -19.25 3.39
CA CYS A 16 45.03 -20.35 2.64
C CYS A 16 45.21 -19.94 1.19
N THR A 17 46.43 -19.63 0.82
CA THR A 17 46.93 -19.53 -0.54
C THR A 17 47.36 -20.92 -1.01
N LEU A 18 46.80 -21.39 -2.12
CA LEU A 18 47.41 -22.45 -2.93
C LEU A 18 47.39 -22.05 -4.39
N ALA A 19 48.55 -21.74 -4.91
CA ALA A 19 48.82 -21.59 -6.30
C ALA A 19 49.07 -22.97 -6.94
N VAL A 20 48.44 -23.22 -8.10
CA VAL A 20 48.78 -24.32 -8.99
C VAL A 20 48.88 -23.72 -10.44
N PRO A 21 50.04 -23.91 -11.10
CA PRO A 21 50.17 -23.48 -12.49
C PRO A 21 49.89 -24.64 -13.44
N GLY A 22 49.24 -24.28 -14.60
CA GLY A 22 49.45 -24.94 -15.86
C GLY A 22 48.47 -26.02 -16.26
N MET A 23 47.71 -25.74 -17.32
CA MET A 23 47.85 -26.33 -18.63
C MET A 23 46.78 -25.79 -19.59
N ALA A 24 47.21 -25.37 -20.75
CA ALA A 24 46.39 -24.94 -21.83
C ALA A 24 45.59 -26.11 -22.43
N ALA A 25 44.30 -25.88 -22.70
CA ALA A 25 43.55 -26.58 -23.71
C ALA A 25 42.51 -25.59 -24.29
N GLU A 26 42.68 -25.25 -25.55
CA GLU A 26 41.70 -24.57 -26.37
C GLU A 26 40.43 -25.43 -26.44
N ALA A 27 39.30 -24.86 -26.16
CA ALA A 27 38.02 -25.32 -26.68
C ALA A 27 37.12 -24.09 -26.83
N GLU A 28 36.80 -23.89 -28.09
CA GLU A 28 35.87 -22.89 -28.61
C GLU A 28 34.49 -22.95 -27.92
N GLY A 29 33.88 -21.78 -27.80
CA GLY A 29 32.43 -21.69 -27.90
C GLY A 29 31.66 -21.36 -26.68
N GLN A 30 31.35 -20.17 -26.55
CA GLN A 30 30.01 -19.59 -26.35
C GLN A 30 30.06 -18.35 -25.45
N PRO A 31 29.80 -17.18 -25.97
CA PRO A 31 29.50 -16.05 -25.09
C PRO A 31 28.11 -16.25 -24.56
N GLY A 32 28.00 -16.84 -23.38
CA GLY A 32 26.79 -16.78 -22.56
C GLY A 32 26.59 -15.32 -22.14
N ALA A 33 25.90 -14.58 -22.98
CA ALA A 33 25.35 -13.30 -22.59
C ALA A 33 24.40 -13.55 -21.44
N SER A 34 24.90 -13.34 -20.21
CA SER A 34 24.06 -13.14 -19.05
C SER A 34 23.24 -11.88 -19.35
N ALA A 35 22.04 -12.08 -19.87
CA ALA A 35 21.06 -11.02 -20.00
C ALA A 35 20.77 -10.54 -18.58
N ALA A 36 21.44 -9.44 -18.21
CA ALA A 36 21.04 -8.66 -17.07
C ALA A 36 19.58 -8.27 -17.33
N SER A 37 18.67 -8.93 -16.63
CA SER A 37 17.26 -8.55 -16.65
C SER A 37 17.18 -7.08 -16.31
N ALA A 38 16.81 -6.27 -17.30
CA ALA A 38 16.52 -4.87 -17.08
C ALA A 38 15.53 -4.76 -15.90
N PRO A 39 15.71 -3.80 -14.99
CA PRO A 39 14.76 -3.61 -13.90
C PRO A 39 13.38 -3.39 -14.53
N GLN A 40 12.48 -4.33 -14.29
CA GLN A 40 11.09 -4.18 -14.72
C GLN A 40 10.55 -2.97 -13.98
N ALA A 41 10.16 -1.95 -14.71
CA ALA A 41 9.44 -0.82 -14.16
C ALA A 41 8.20 -1.37 -13.48
N GLN A 42 8.20 -1.37 -12.14
CA GLN A 42 7.03 -1.77 -11.36
C GLN A 42 5.96 -0.71 -11.59
N THR A 43 4.98 -1.03 -12.39
CA THR A 43 3.77 -0.22 -12.53
C THR A 43 3.07 -0.20 -11.18
N LEU A 44 2.88 0.99 -10.62
CA LEU A 44 2.09 1.15 -9.40
C LEU A 44 0.67 0.65 -9.65
N PRO A 45 0.03 -0.01 -8.68
CA PRO A 45 -1.37 -0.39 -8.81
C PRO A 45 -2.23 0.86 -9.02
N ALA A 46 -3.37 0.71 -9.71
CA ALA A 46 -4.30 1.82 -9.94
C ALA A 46 -4.85 2.40 -8.63
N SER A 47 -5.03 1.57 -7.62
CA SER A 47 -5.46 1.96 -6.27
C SER A 47 -4.86 1.06 -5.21
N VAL A 48 -4.87 1.54 -3.98
CA VAL A 48 -4.52 0.80 -2.76
C VAL A 48 -5.73 0.78 -1.84
N LEU A 49 -5.93 -0.34 -1.17
CA LEU A 49 -6.99 -0.50 -0.19
C LEU A 49 -6.47 -0.21 1.22
N TYR A 50 -7.19 0.64 1.93
CA TYR A 50 -7.01 0.89 3.36
C TYR A 50 -8.28 0.48 4.10
N PHE A 51 -8.13 -0.29 5.18
CA PHE A 51 -9.20 -0.61 6.12
C PHE A 51 -8.87 -0.02 7.48
N GLY A 52 -9.78 0.75 8.04
CA GLY A 52 -9.60 1.36 9.35
C GLY A 52 -10.87 1.99 9.89
N GLN A 53 -10.74 2.52 11.09
CA GLN A 53 -11.80 3.23 11.78
C GLN A 53 -11.65 4.73 11.55
N VAL A 54 -12.75 5.42 11.33
CA VAL A 54 -12.81 6.89 11.23
C VAL A 54 -12.57 7.48 12.62
N THR A 55 -11.48 8.20 12.80
CA THR A 55 -11.17 8.90 14.05
C THR A 55 -11.61 10.36 14.02
N GLN A 56 -11.64 10.97 12.82
CA GLN A 56 -12.11 12.33 12.63
C GLN A 56 -12.70 12.54 11.24
N VAL A 57 -13.78 13.30 11.14
CA VAL A 57 -14.38 13.77 9.90
C VAL A 57 -14.20 15.29 9.80
N ILE A 58 -13.38 15.74 8.85
CA ILE A 58 -13.11 17.16 8.62
C ILE A 58 -14.03 17.66 7.50
N ARG A 59 -14.78 18.71 7.80
CA ARG A 59 -15.76 19.33 6.92
C ARG A 59 -15.38 20.79 6.64
N ASP A 60 -15.78 21.30 5.50
CA ASP A 60 -15.68 22.72 5.18
C ASP A 60 -16.83 23.54 5.82
N GLU A 61 -16.85 24.84 5.56
CA GLU A 61 -17.88 25.77 6.06
C GLU A 61 -19.29 25.44 5.55
N ALA A 62 -19.38 24.74 4.42
CA ALA A 62 -20.65 24.28 3.83
C ALA A 62 -21.11 22.94 4.40
N GLY A 63 -20.31 22.30 5.28
CA GLY A 63 -20.57 20.98 5.87
C GLY A 63 -20.14 19.81 4.98
N THR A 64 -19.47 20.06 3.86
CA THR A 64 -18.99 19.03 2.95
C THR A 64 -17.76 18.34 3.55
N VAL A 65 -17.72 17.02 3.51
CA VAL A 65 -16.55 16.25 3.95
C VAL A 65 -15.38 16.50 3.01
N THR A 66 -14.27 16.99 3.55
CA THR A 66 -13.06 17.30 2.79
C THR A 66 -11.91 16.35 3.10
N ARG A 67 -11.87 15.81 4.33
CA ARG A 67 -10.86 14.82 4.74
C ARG A 67 -11.43 13.86 5.78
N LEU A 68 -10.88 12.65 5.77
CA LEU A 68 -11.07 11.66 6.81
C LEU A 68 -9.74 11.34 7.46
N VAL A 69 -9.69 11.36 8.79
CA VAL A 69 -8.58 10.79 9.55
C VAL A 69 -8.98 9.38 9.93
N LEU A 70 -8.18 8.41 9.53
CA LEU A 70 -8.42 6.99 9.73
C LEU A 70 -7.31 6.39 10.59
N SER A 71 -7.66 5.45 11.44
CA SER A 71 -6.71 4.64 12.21
C SER A 71 -6.90 3.17 11.91
N SER A 72 -5.79 2.46 11.74
CA SER A 72 -5.75 1.02 11.49
C SER A 72 -4.63 0.39 12.29
N GLU A 73 -4.90 -0.75 12.92
CA GLU A 73 -3.86 -1.52 13.62
C GLU A 73 -2.76 -2.00 12.67
N ARG A 74 -3.11 -2.26 11.40
CA ARG A 74 -2.18 -2.76 10.40
C ARG A 74 -1.39 -1.66 9.70
N TYR A 75 -2.05 -0.53 9.40
CA TYR A 75 -1.49 0.51 8.51
C TYR A 75 -1.17 1.82 9.24
N GLY A 76 -1.53 1.92 10.54
CA GLY A 76 -1.39 3.15 11.33
C GLY A 76 -2.42 4.21 10.96
N GLU A 77 -2.10 5.45 11.31
CA GLU A 77 -2.96 6.60 11.03
C GLU A 77 -2.74 7.12 9.60
N TYR A 78 -3.82 7.51 8.93
CA TYR A 78 -3.80 7.98 7.56
C TYR A 78 -4.85 9.06 7.32
N ILE A 79 -4.53 10.07 6.49
CA ILE A 79 -5.47 11.10 6.09
C ILE A 79 -5.90 10.86 4.64
N MET A 80 -7.20 10.70 4.43
CA MET A 80 -7.80 10.55 3.12
C MET A 80 -8.39 11.89 2.68
N ASN A 81 -7.88 12.44 1.59
CA ASN A 81 -8.43 13.65 0.99
C ASN A 81 -9.63 13.28 0.13
N ILE A 82 -10.75 13.89 0.41
CA ILE A 82 -12.04 13.68 -0.26
C ILE A 82 -12.25 14.77 -1.31
N SER A 83 -12.73 14.39 -2.47
CA SER A 83 -13.11 15.29 -3.56
C SER A 83 -14.54 15.01 -4.03
N SER A 84 -15.03 15.85 -4.95
CA SER A 84 -16.32 15.62 -5.62
C SER A 84 -16.39 14.31 -6.41
N ASP A 85 -15.23 13.78 -6.81
CA ASP A 85 -15.10 12.55 -7.59
C ASP A 85 -15.01 11.31 -6.70
N THR A 86 -14.92 11.49 -5.37
CA THR A 86 -14.88 10.36 -4.43
C THR A 86 -16.24 9.68 -4.39
N VAL A 87 -16.25 8.39 -4.72
CA VAL A 87 -17.45 7.56 -4.71
C VAL A 87 -17.76 7.08 -3.30
N TRP A 88 -19.03 7.16 -2.89
CA TRP A 88 -19.49 6.71 -1.58
C TRP A 88 -20.46 5.56 -1.71
N ILE A 89 -20.19 4.47 -1.01
CA ILE A 89 -20.95 3.22 -1.11
C ILE A 89 -21.37 2.75 0.29
N ASP A 90 -22.66 2.48 0.45
CA ASP A 90 -23.20 1.71 1.56
C ASP A 90 -23.25 0.23 1.16
N SER A 91 -22.30 -0.56 1.66
CA SER A 91 -22.17 -1.97 1.29
C SER A 91 -23.29 -2.84 1.86
N GLY A 92 -23.78 -2.54 3.05
CA GLY A 92 -24.87 -3.29 3.68
C GLY A 92 -26.19 -3.13 2.93
N ASN A 93 -26.48 -1.91 2.47
CA ASN A 93 -27.70 -1.61 1.73
C ASN A 93 -27.53 -1.73 0.22
N ARG A 94 -26.30 -1.87 -0.29
CA ARG A 94 -25.95 -1.95 -1.72
C ARG A 94 -26.40 -0.72 -2.50
N THR A 95 -26.22 0.45 -1.92
CA THR A 95 -26.63 1.75 -2.48
C THR A 95 -25.50 2.76 -2.42
N ALA A 96 -25.66 3.90 -3.08
CA ALA A 96 -24.84 5.06 -2.81
C ALA A 96 -25.04 5.50 -1.35
N SER A 97 -23.97 6.00 -0.74
CA SER A 97 -23.99 6.54 0.62
C SER A 97 -23.89 8.06 0.59
N ASP A 98 -24.54 8.72 1.54
CA ASP A 98 -24.34 10.15 1.76
C ASP A 98 -23.11 10.35 2.68
N PRO A 99 -22.10 11.16 2.25
CA PRO A 99 -20.97 11.53 3.10
C PRO A 99 -21.39 12.21 4.41
N ALA A 100 -22.56 12.87 4.43
CA ALA A 100 -23.08 13.55 5.61
C ALA A 100 -23.39 12.59 6.77
N ASP A 101 -23.76 11.36 6.44
CA ASP A 101 -24.13 10.33 7.42
C ASP A 101 -22.93 9.65 8.08
N LEU A 102 -21.70 9.88 7.59
CA LEU A 102 -20.49 9.26 8.15
C LEU A 102 -20.22 9.77 9.56
N LYS A 103 -19.94 8.83 10.46
CA LYS A 103 -19.67 9.09 11.88
C LYS A 103 -18.27 8.65 12.27
N GLU A 104 -17.71 9.36 13.27
CA GLU A 104 -16.51 8.91 13.94
C GLU A 104 -16.78 7.59 14.66
N GLY A 105 -15.77 6.72 14.69
CA GLY A 105 -15.88 5.36 15.22
C GLY A 105 -16.37 4.32 14.20
N GLU A 106 -16.82 4.73 13.03
CA GLU A 106 -17.28 3.81 11.99
C GLU A 106 -16.06 3.18 11.25
N SER A 107 -16.16 1.87 10.95
CA SER A 107 -15.15 1.16 10.15
C SER A 107 -15.47 1.30 8.68
N VAL A 108 -14.45 1.64 7.89
CA VAL A 108 -14.58 1.86 6.45
C VAL A 108 -13.46 1.18 5.67
N TYR A 109 -13.74 0.78 4.42
CA TYR A 109 -12.72 0.55 3.42
C TYR A 109 -12.57 1.82 2.58
N VAL A 110 -11.32 2.21 2.31
CA VAL A 110 -11.03 3.31 1.41
C VAL A 110 -10.09 2.85 0.31
N PHE A 111 -10.53 2.98 -0.92
CA PHE A 111 -9.66 2.84 -2.10
C PHE A 111 -9.05 4.21 -2.39
N HIS A 112 -7.74 4.29 -2.36
CA HIS A 112 -7.02 5.54 -2.50
C HIS A 112 -5.84 5.45 -3.47
N SER A 113 -5.30 6.60 -3.84
CA SER A 113 -4.12 6.68 -4.70
C SER A 113 -2.92 5.95 -4.05
N PRO A 114 -2.12 5.21 -4.82
CA PRO A 114 -0.86 4.65 -4.35
C PRO A 114 0.18 5.74 -4.03
N ILE A 115 -0.06 6.98 -4.50
CA ILE A 115 0.78 8.13 -4.22
C ILE A 115 0.31 8.79 -2.92
N SER A 116 1.21 8.93 -1.97
CA SER A 116 0.95 9.59 -0.70
C SER A 116 2.03 10.61 -0.37
N THR A 117 1.69 11.55 0.50
CA THR A 117 2.66 12.51 1.05
C THR A 117 3.62 11.81 2.02
N ARG A 118 4.79 12.39 2.23
CA ARG A 118 5.76 11.93 3.24
C ARG A 118 5.54 12.59 4.62
N SER A 119 4.35 13.14 4.87
CA SER A 119 3.96 13.68 6.17
C SER A 119 3.64 12.56 7.17
N LEU A 120 3.54 12.92 8.45
CA LEU A 120 3.05 12.05 9.51
C LEU A 120 1.84 12.72 10.17
N PRO A 121 0.65 12.17 10.03
CA PRO A 121 0.28 11.01 9.21
C PRO A 121 0.36 11.27 7.71
N PRO A 122 0.59 10.23 6.88
CA PRO A 122 0.60 10.36 5.43
C PRO A 122 -0.79 10.71 4.90
N GLN A 123 -0.84 11.35 3.73
CA GLN A 123 -2.08 11.77 3.09
C GLN A 123 -2.15 11.27 1.66
N SER A 124 -3.35 10.86 1.21
CA SER A 124 -3.60 10.43 -0.16
C SER A 124 -4.99 10.84 -0.62
N ALA A 125 -5.22 10.85 -1.93
CA ALA A 125 -6.54 11.08 -2.51
C ALA A 125 -7.40 9.82 -2.42
N ALA A 126 -8.61 9.93 -1.87
CA ALA A 126 -9.58 8.86 -1.82
C ALA A 126 -10.37 8.79 -3.14
N TYR A 127 -10.47 7.59 -3.70
CA TYR A 127 -11.27 7.32 -4.89
C TYR A 127 -12.66 6.80 -4.52
N ALA A 128 -12.73 5.90 -3.55
CA ALA A 128 -14.00 5.39 -3.05
C ALA A 128 -13.93 5.12 -1.55
N VAL A 129 -15.05 5.39 -0.86
CA VAL A 129 -15.25 5.09 0.55
C VAL A 129 -16.41 4.12 0.66
N VAL A 130 -16.16 2.95 1.25
CA VAL A 130 -17.17 1.90 1.47
C VAL A 130 -17.43 1.79 2.96
N ARG A 131 -18.67 2.01 3.34
CA ARG A 131 -19.14 1.98 4.73
C ARG A 131 -20.19 0.90 4.94
N ASN A 132 -20.67 0.74 6.19
CA ASN A 132 -21.70 -0.22 6.55
C ASN A 132 -21.37 -1.64 6.04
N ILE A 133 -20.17 -2.10 6.39
CA ILE A 133 -19.60 -3.34 5.86
C ILE A 133 -20.17 -4.52 6.65
N PRO A 134 -20.92 -5.43 6.02
CA PRO A 134 -21.36 -6.67 6.65
C PRO A 134 -20.13 -7.53 7.03
N GLN A 135 -20.19 -8.19 8.19
CA GLN A 135 -19.08 -8.99 8.72
C GLN A 135 -18.78 -10.26 7.90
N ASP A 136 -19.72 -10.70 7.09
CA ASP A 136 -19.68 -11.90 6.28
C ASP A 136 -19.28 -11.67 4.82
N ILE A 137 -19.04 -10.41 4.45
CA ILE A 137 -18.67 -10.04 3.07
C ILE A 137 -17.18 -9.70 3.01
N SER A 138 -16.48 -10.35 2.08
CA SER A 138 -15.11 -10.02 1.74
C SER A 138 -15.01 -8.64 1.06
N CYS A 139 -13.83 -8.04 1.15
CA CYS A 139 -13.54 -6.74 0.58
C CYS A 139 -13.95 -6.62 -0.90
N ALA A 140 -14.62 -5.52 -1.24
CA ALA A 140 -14.88 -5.13 -2.61
C ALA A 140 -13.56 -4.86 -3.37
N GLN A 141 -13.59 -4.96 -4.69
CA GLN A 141 -12.50 -4.55 -5.56
C GLN A 141 -12.88 -3.25 -6.28
N TYR A 142 -11.93 -2.36 -6.44
CA TYR A 142 -12.10 -1.11 -7.16
C TYR A 142 -11.45 -1.23 -8.54
N HIS A 143 -12.23 -0.99 -9.60
CA HIS A 143 -11.77 -0.94 -10.97
C HIS A 143 -12.24 0.35 -11.62
N VAL A 144 -11.36 0.95 -12.41
CA VAL A 144 -11.74 2.04 -13.31
C VAL A 144 -12.33 1.42 -14.56
N VAL A 145 -13.54 1.83 -14.92
CA VAL A 145 -14.20 1.40 -16.16
C VAL A 145 -13.87 2.44 -17.23
N GLU A 146 -13.13 2.02 -18.25
CA GLU A 146 -12.72 2.89 -19.36
C GLU A 146 -13.81 3.01 -20.44
N GLU A 147 -14.56 1.93 -20.67
CA GLU A 147 -15.62 1.87 -21.68
C GLU A 147 -16.75 0.95 -21.26
N ILE A 148 -17.99 1.37 -21.48
CA ILE A 148 -19.18 0.54 -21.33
C ILE A 148 -19.78 0.37 -22.72
N THR A 149 -19.69 -0.84 -23.29
CA THR A 149 -20.39 -1.23 -24.51
C THR A 149 -21.74 -1.83 -24.14
N GLU A 150 -22.82 -1.25 -24.66
CA GLU A 150 -24.14 -1.88 -24.57
C GLU A 150 -24.11 -3.15 -25.46
N GLY A 151 -24.31 -4.31 -24.85
CA GLY A 151 -24.48 -5.57 -25.57
C GLY A 151 -25.84 -5.57 -26.27
N GLU A 152 -25.86 -5.96 -27.56
CA GLU A 152 -27.07 -6.25 -28.31
C GLU A 152 -27.75 -7.53 -27.79
#